data_a4b56467a160af1787e5874c049ad13a
#
_entry.id   a4b56467a160af1787e5874c049ad13a
#
_cell.length_a   1.000
_cell.length_b   1.000
_cell.length_c   1.000
_cell.angle_alpha   90.00
_cell.angle_beta   90.00
_cell.angle_gamma   90.00
#
_symmetry.space_group_name_H-M   'P 1'
#
loop_
_entity.id
_entity.type
_entity.pdbx_description
1 polymer ?
#
loop_
_entity_poly.entity_id
_entity_poly.type
_entity_poly.pdbx_seq_one_letter_code
_entity_poly.pdbx_strand_id
1 'polypeptide(L)'
;CNHRYSALCDASHGAAVLNDCKYGISMNQNALELTLLRAAAAPEMRADNQVHHFTYAFTAWEGDFAGCDVVKQGYELNEKPRLVQGCVPTFSIASVKNGTVVLDTIKPALDRSGDLILRLYESKKAAGKAQILLNVDAKKAWLCDMLENKEQEIVIKDGMLELEFGAFQIQTIRLSIEEAMA
;
A
#
# COMPACT_ATOMS: atom_id res chain seq x y z
N CYS A 1 7.68 -12.66 11.01
CA CYS A 1 8.38 -11.52 10.38
C CYS A 1 7.45 -10.34 10.21
N ASN A 2 8.05 -9.18 10.07
CA ASN A 2 7.46 -7.87 9.97
C ASN A 2 7.87 -7.24 8.64
N HIS A 3 7.13 -6.24 8.16
CA HIS A 3 7.55 -5.44 7.01
C HIS A 3 7.50 -3.95 7.38
N ARG A 4 6.52 -3.18 7.03
CA ARG A 4 6.48 -1.73 7.33
C ARG A 4 6.06 -1.42 8.75
N TYR A 5 5.24 -2.27 9.35
CA TYR A 5 4.76 -2.11 10.73
C TYR A 5 4.32 -3.45 11.33
N SER A 6 4.27 -3.49 12.65
CA SER A 6 3.57 -4.51 13.43
C SER A 6 2.73 -3.85 14.51
N ALA A 7 1.50 -4.30 14.67
CA ALA A 7 0.53 -3.72 15.57
C ALA A 7 -0.05 -4.74 16.53
N LEU A 8 -0.29 -4.30 17.76
CA LEU A 8 -1.14 -4.94 18.74
C LEU A 8 -2.36 -4.04 18.98
N CYS A 9 -3.55 -4.60 18.86
CA CYS A 9 -4.77 -3.84 19.07
C CYS A 9 -5.91 -4.74 19.59
N ASP A 10 -6.84 -4.11 20.25
CA ASP A 10 -8.15 -4.64 20.56
C ASP A 10 -9.25 -3.75 19.94
N ALA A 11 -10.49 -3.84 20.41
CA ALA A 11 -11.60 -3.05 19.89
C ALA A 11 -11.58 -1.57 20.36
N SER A 12 -10.74 -1.23 21.33
CA SER A 12 -10.75 0.11 21.96
C SER A 12 -9.44 0.89 21.80
N HIS A 13 -8.33 0.19 21.64
CA HIS A 13 -7.01 0.80 21.50
C HIS A 13 -6.09 -0.03 20.61
N GLY A 14 -5.05 0.60 20.13
CA GLY A 14 -3.96 -0.09 19.47
C GLY A 14 -2.65 0.67 19.59
N ALA A 15 -1.57 -0.08 19.40
CA ALA A 15 -0.22 0.47 19.29
C ALA A 15 0.58 -0.30 18.25
N ALA A 16 1.50 0.37 17.59
CA ALA A 16 2.33 -0.22 16.57
C ALA A 16 3.76 0.29 16.61
N VAL A 17 4.67 -0.58 16.16
CA VAL A 17 6.04 -0.23 15.82
C VAL A 17 6.16 -0.24 14.30
N LEU A 18 6.60 0.89 13.75
CA LEU A 18 6.89 1.07 12.34
C LEU A 18 8.40 0.95 12.13
N ASN A 19 8.84 0.49 10.97
CA ASN A 19 10.26 0.42 10.65
C ASN A 19 10.51 0.47 9.14
N ASP A 20 11.75 0.78 8.76
CA ASP A 20 12.18 0.89 7.35
C ASP A 20 12.92 -0.35 6.83
N CYS A 21 13.55 -1.15 7.70
CA CYS A 21 14.40 -2.25 7.25
C CYS A 21 14.62 -3.37 8.28
N LYS A 22 13.86 -3.41 9.36
CA LYS A 22 14.00 -4.43 10.42
C LYS A 22 12.80 -5.38 10.40
N TYR A 23 13.05 -6.63 10.02
CA TYR A 23 12.00 -7.63 9.76
C TYR A 23 11.77 -8.63 10.89
N GLY A 24 12.70 -8.72 11.83
CA GLY A 24 12.54 -9.57 13.01
C GLY A 24 11.63 -8.92 14.03
N ILE A 25 10.54 -9.60 14.38
CA ILE A 25 9.59 -9.16 15.40
C ILE A 25 9.18 -10.35 16.27
N SER A 26 9.07 -10.15 17.55
CA SER A 26 8.41 -11.06 18.48
C SER A 26 7.24 -10.36 19.16
N MET A 27 6.28 -11.16 19.55
CA MET A 27 5.05 -10.71 20.17
C MET A 27 4.77 -11.62 21.37
N ASN A 28 4.69 -11.04 22.55
CA ASN A 28 4.39 -11.78 23.76
C ASN A 28 3.41 -10.98 24.61
N GLN A 29 2.19 -11.51 24.75
CA GLN A 29 1.08 -10.84 25.44
C GLN A 29 0.88 -9.39 24.89
N ASN A 30 1.22 -8.38 25.69
CA ASN A 30 1.07 -6.96 25.39
C ASN A 30 2.42 -6.29 24.98
N ALA A 31 3.42 -7.06 24.65
CA ALA A 31 4.74 -6.55 24.24
C ALA A 31 5.01 -6.84 22.76
N LEU A 32 5.53 -5.85 22.06
CA LEU A 32 6.11 -5.94 20.73
C LEU A 32 7.61 -5.71 20.84
N GLU A 33 8.41 -6.63 20.32
CA GLU A 33 9.87 -6.56 20.38
C GLU A 33 10.44 -6.58 18.96
N LEU A 34 10.96 -5.45 18.51
CA LEU A 34 11.63 -5.34 17.21
C LEU A 34 13.09 -5.73 17.33
N THR A 35 13.53 -6.74 16.59
CA THR A 35 14.93 -7.13 16.51
C THR A 35 15.71 -6.15 15.66
N LEU A 36 16.59 -5.38 16.26
CA LEU A 36 17.40 -4.37 15.55
C LEU A 36 18.65 -4.99 14.92
N LEU A 37 19.30 -5.95 15.61
CA LEU A 37 20.54 -6.58 15.17
C LEU A 37 20.67 -7.96 15.81
N ARG A 38 21.26 -8.93 15.10
CA ARG A 38 21.57 -10.26 15.67
C ARG A 38 23.04 -10.47 15.95
N ALA A 39 23.93 -9.94 15.11
CA ALA A 39 25.39 -10.08 15.21
C ALA A 39 25.81 -11.56 15.42
N ALA A 40 25.33 -12.45 14.55
CA ALA A 40 25.60 -13.88 14.65
C ALA A 40 27.12 -14.18 14.51
N ALA A 41 27.64 -15.05 15.37
CA ALA A 41 29.05 -15.43 15.32
C ALA A 41 29.33 -16.64 14.39
N ALA A 42 28.30 -17.30 13.89
CA ALA A 42 28.40 -18.41 12.95
C ALA A 42 27.33 -18.26 11.85
N PRO A 43 27.64 -18.57 10.59
CA PRO A 43 28.90 -19.07 10.04
C PRO A 43 30.00 -18.01 9.88
N GLU A 44 29.70 -16.72 10.04
CA GLU A 44 30.64 -15.61 9.90
C GLU A 44 30.77 -14.84 11.22
N MET A 45 31.96 -14.87 11.82
CA MET A 45 32.23 -14.25 13.11
C MET A 45 32.17 -12.70 13.09
N ARG A 46 32.19 -12.10 11.94
CA ARG A 46 32.11 -10.64 11.76
C ARG A 46 30.80 -10.20 11.12
N ALA A 47 29.82 -11.10 11.04
CA ALA A 47 28.49 -10.76 10.59
C ALA A 47 27.97 -9.56 11.38
N ASP A 48 27.40 -8.61 10.68
CA ASP A 48 26.85 -7.36 11.25
C ASP A 48 27.85 -6.44 11.98
N ASN A 49 29.16 -6.72 11.90
CA ASN A 49 30.18 -5.88 12.53
C ASN A 49 30.49 -4.64 11.68
N GLN A 50 29.54 -3.75 11.57
CA GLN A 50 29.61 -2.49 10.80
C GLN A 50 28.66 -1.44 11.39
N VAL A 51 28.69 -0.23 10.84
CA VAL A 51 27.71 0.81 11.19
C VAL A 51 26.39 0.49 10.52
N HIS A 52 25.31 0.48 11.31
CA HIS A 52 23.95 0.25 10.83
C HIS A 52 23.13 1.52 10.93
N HIS A 53 22.39 1.81 9.86
CA HIS A 53 21.41 2.89 9.83
C HIS A 53 20.02 2.31 9.63
N PHE A 54 19.10 2.63 10.50
CA PHE A 54 17.71 2.22 10.43
C PHE A 54 16.83 3.22 11.15
N THR A 55 15.55 3.27 10.76
CA THR A 55 14.55 4.12 11.37
C THR A 55 13.42 3.25 11.90
N TYR A 56 12.98 3.53 13.11
CA TYR A 56 11.76 2.98 13.66
C TYR A 56 10.96 4.08 14.36
N ALA A 57 9.65 3.90 14.42
CA ALA A 57 8.75 4.83 15.07
C ALA A 57 7.70 4.05 15.88
N PHE A 58 7.12 4.72 16.87
CA PHE A 58 6.02 4.21 17.66
C PHE A 58 4.79 5.05 17.39
N THR A 59 3.63 4.40 17.27
CA THR A 59 2.32 5.05 17.19
C THR A 59 1.31 4.32 18.05
N ALA A 60 0.33 5.05 18.55
CA ALA A 60 -0.81 4.49 19.28
C ALA A 60 -2.09 5.23 18.87
N TRP A 61 -3.23 4.57 19.00
CA TRP A 61 -4.53 5.13 18.64
C TRP A 61 -5.63 4.62 19.57
N GLU A 62 -6.72 5.36 19.59
CA GLU A 62 -7.98 4.94 20.20
C GLU A 62 -8.90 4.34 19.12
N GLY A 63 -9.75 3.40 19.52
CA GLY A 63 -10.64 2.69 18.61
C GLY A 63 -10.03 1.44 17.98
N ASP A 64 -10.75 0.88 17.03
CA ASP A 64 -10.35 -0.35 16.34
C ASP A 64 -9.27 -0.12 15.27
N PHE A 65 -8.76 -1.22 14.73
CA PHE A 65 -7.75 -1.18 13.66
C PHE A 65 -8.27 -0.59 12.35
N ALA A 66 -9.57 -0.68 12.06
CA ALA A 66 -10.15 -0.16 10.82
C ALA A 66 -10.05 1.38 10.76
N GLY A 67 -10.19 2.06 11.89
CA GLY A 67 -10.11 3.52 12.00
C GLY A 67 -8.70 4.10 12.12
N CYS A 68 -7.65 3.29 12.36
CA CYS A 68 -6.30 3.82 12.60
C CYS A 68 -5.55 4.21 11.31
N ASP A 69 -4.53 5.04 11.44
CA ASP A 69 -3.68 5.51 10.33
C ASP A 69 -2.37 4.72 10.17
N VAL A 70 -2.20 3.60 10.87
CA VAL A 70 -0.92 2.87 10.92
C VAL A 70 -0.42 2.44 9.54
N VAL A 71 -1.32 2.04 8.65
CA VAL A 71 -0.96 1.66 7.26
C VAL A 71 -0.37 2.85 6.53
N LYS A 72 -1.04 4.01 6.58
CA LYS A 72 -0.57 5.25 5.97
C LYS A 72 0.75 5.69 6.56
N GLN A 73 0.90 5.69 7.88
CA GLN A 73 2.14 6.03 8.57
C GLN A 73 3.29 5.09 8.19
N GLY A 74 3.02 3.79 8.01
CA GLY A 74 3.99 2.82 7.51
C GLY A 74 4.49 3.15 6.10
N TYR A 75 3.61 3.61 5.21
CA TYR A 75 3.99 4.13 3.89
C TYR A 75 4.82 5.42 4.01
N GLU A 76 4.37 6.39 4.78
CA GLU A 76 5.05 7.70 4.95
C GLU A 76 6.47 7.54 5.50
N LEU A 77 6.71 6.57 6.38
CA LEU A 77 8.05 6.26 6.89
C LEU A 77 8.97 5.70 5.80
N ASN A 78 8.42 4.89 4.88
CA ASN A 78 9.19 4.12 3.92
C ASN A 78 9.31 4.79 2.55
N GLU A 79 8.29 5.54 2.13
CA GLU A 79 8.22 6.18 0.81
C GLU A 79 8.61 7.66 0.91
N LYS A 80 9.88 7.95 0.67
CA LYS A 80 10.37 9.33 0.71
C LYS A 80 9.91 10.10 -0.53
N PRO A 81 9.45 11.36 -0.36
CA PRO A 81 9.09 12.21 -1.50
C PRO A 81 10.32 12.45 -2.38
N ARG A 82 10.10 12.43 -3.70
CA ARG A 82 11.14 12.76 -4.69
C ARG A 82 11.07 14.23 -5.01
N LEU A 83 12.19 14.92 -4.87
CA LEU A 83 12.31 16.31 -5.30
C LEU A 83 12.71 16.36 -6.77
N VAL A 84 11.93 17.08 -7.57
CA VAL A 84 12.23 17.36 -8.98
C VAL A 84 12.28 18.86 -9.21
N GLN A 85 13.14 19.32 -10.10
CA GLN A 85 13.20 20.73 -10.47
C GLN A 85 12.07 21.03 -11.48
N GLY A 86 11.31 22.07 -11.23
CA GLY A 86 10.23 22.52 -12.10
C GLY A 86 9.00 22.97 -11.33
N CYS A 87 8.00 23.41 -12.06
CA CYS A 87 6.69 23.75 -11.52
C CYS A 87 5.63 22.99 -12.32
N VAL A 88 5.00 22.02 -11.68
CA VAL A 88 3.89 21.28 -12.27
C VAL A 88 2.65 21.44 -11.39
N PRO A 89 1.43 21.51 -11.95
CA PRO A 89 0.21 21.53 -11.14
C PRO A 89 0.09 20.23 -10.34
N THR A 90 -0.58 20.27 -9.21
CA THR A 90 -0.93 19.07 -8.44
C THR A 90 -1.80 18.17 -9.31
N PHE A 91 -1.36 16.94 -9.51
CA PHE A 91 -2.04 15.97 -10.34
C PHE A 91 -2.03 14.58 -9.68
N SER A 92 -3.11 13.85 -9.85
CA SER A 92 -3.23 12.45 -9.44
C SER A 92 -3.98 11.69 -10.54
N ILE A 93 -3.48 10.54 -10.96
CA ILE A 93 -4.15 9.68 -11.97
C ILE A 93 -5.45 9.11 -11.41
N ALA A 94 -5.44 8.66 -10.17
CA ALA A 94 -6.60 8.12 -9.48
C ALA A 94 -6.51 8.38 -7.98
N SER A 95 -7.64 8.40 -7.30
CA SER A 95 -7.71 8.49 -5.84
C SER A 95 -8.81 7.58 -5.28
N VAL A 96 -8.56 6.98 -4.13
CA VAL A 96 -9.51 6.11 -3.43
C VAL A 96 -10.20 6.91 -2.33
N LYS A 97 -11.53 6.87 -2.29
CA LYS A 97 -12.33 7.60 -1.29
C LYS A 97 -12.62 6.79 -0.02
N ASN A 98 -12.32 5.51 -0.01
CA ASN A 98 -12.51 4.64 1.14
C ASN A 98 -11.17 4.43 1.87
N GLY A 99 -11.11 4.73 3.16
CA GLY A 99 -9.89 4.66 3.97
C GLY A 99 -9.34 3.24 4.25
N THR A 100 -10.06 2.16 3.87
CA THR A 100 -9.61 0.78 4.08
C THR A 100 -8.86 0.21 2.87
N VAL A 101 -9.05 0.79 1.69
CA VAL A 101 -8.42 0.35 0.44
C VAL A 101 -7.26 1.25 0.07
N VAL A 102 -6.13 0.65 -0.21
CA VAL A 102 -4.89 1.33 -0.64
C VAL A 102 -4.72 1.15 -2.13
N LEU A 103 -4.48 2.25 -2.84
CA LEU A 103 -3.97 2.24 -4.21
C LEU A 103 -2.44 2.14 -4.13
N ASP A 104 -1.93 0.93 -4.30
CA ASP A 104 -0.52 0.62 -4.10
C ASP A 104 0.34 0.95 -5.32
N THR A 105 -0.16 0.60 -6.52
CA THR A 105 0.63 0.71 -7.74
C THR A 105 -0.19 1.29 -8.87
N ILE A 106 0.41 2.22 -9.61
CA ILE A 106 -0.04 2.65 -10.94
C ILE A 106 1.13 2.47 -11.91
N LYS A 107 0.91 1.74 -12.99
CA LYS A 107 1.94 1.50 -14.00
C LYS A 107 1.35 1.33 -15.40
N PRO A 108 2.14 1.48 -16.49
CA PRO A 108 1.75 1.04 -17.82
C PRO A 108 1.53 -0.48 -17.84
N ALA A 109 0.60 -0.93 -18.69
CA ALA A 109 0.37 -2.35 -18.94
C ALA A 109 1.63 -3.03 -19.52
N LEU A 110 1.86 -4.29 -19.14
CA LEU A 110 3.06 -5.05 -19.54
C LEU A 110 3.13 -5.26 -21.06
N ASP A 111 1.98 -5.39 -21.72
CA ASP A 111 1.86 -5.59 -23.17
C ASP A 111 2.10 -4.34 -24.01
N ARG A 112 2.40 -3.20 -23.36
CA ARG A 112 2.66 -1.90 -24.01
C ARG A 112 1.49 -1.38 -24.87
N SER A 113 0.27 -1.74 -24.55
CA SER A 113 -0.94 -1.30 -25.25
C SER A 113 -1.28 0.19 -25.08
N GLY A 114 -0.60 0.88 -24.15
CA GLY A 114 -1.00 2.22 -23.72
C GLY A 114 -1.95 2.22 -22.52
N ASP A 115 -2.52 1.07 -22.15
CA ASP A 115 -3.39 0.94 -21.00
C ASP A 115 -2.63 1.18 -19.68
N LEU A 116 -3.35 1.61 -18.64
CA LEU A 116 -2.82 1.73 -17.28
C LEU A 116 -3.32 0.57 -16.41
N ILE A 117 -2.45 0.12 -15.52
CA ILE A 117 -2.75 -0.87 -14.49
C ILE A 117 -2.76 -0.18 -13.13
N LEU A 118 -3.83 -0.37 -12.38
CA LEU A 118 -3.96 0.01 -10.99
C LEU A 118 -4.01 -1.25 -10.13
N ARG A 119 -3.20 -1.32 -9.07
CA ARG A 119 -3.28 -2.37 -8.07
C ARG A 119 -3.73 -1.79 -6.76
N LEU A 120 -4.79 -2.37 -6.23
CA LEU A 120 -5.39 -1.96 -4.97
C LEU A 120 -5.49 -3.16 -4.04
N TYR A 121 -5.43 -2.90 -2.75
CA TYR A 121 -5.70 -3.92 -1.76
C TYR A 121 -6.46 -3.35 -0.55
N GLU A 122 -7.31 -4.18 0.04
CA GLU A 122 -7.93 -3.87 1.32
C GLU A 122 -6.93 -4.12 2.46
N SER A 123 -6.73 -3.15 3.35
CA SER A 123 -5.62 -3.13 4.31
C SER A 123 -6.04 -3.27 5.78
N LYS A 124 -7.35 -3.31 6.07
CA LYS A 124 -7.89 -3.19 7.43
C LYS A 124 -8.70 -4.40 7.90
N LYS A 125 -8.68 -5.51 7.14
CA LYS A 125 -9.52 -6.69 7.39
C LYS A 125 -11.02 -6.35 7.37
N ALA A 126 -11.42 -5.35 6.62
CA ALA A 126 -12.80 -4.87 6.54
C ALA A 126 -13.34 -5.07 5.11
N ALA A 127 -14.22 -6.04 4.91
CA ALA A 127 -14.91 -6.16 3.64
C ALA A 127 -15.81 -4.94 3.41
N GLY A 128 -15.87 -4.45 2.17
CA GLY A 128 -16.69 -3.28 1.86
C GLY A 128 -16.51 -2.77 0.43
N LYS A 129 -17.21 -1.69 0.12
CA LYS A 129 -17.14 -1.01 -1.16
C LYS A 129 -16.08 0.09 -1.14
N ALA A 130 -15.34 0.21 -2.21
CA ALA A 130 -14.42 1.32 -2.45
C ALA A 130 -14.84 2.09 -3.72
N GLN A 131 -14.73 3.41 -3.66
CA GLN A 131 -14.91 4.29 -4.80
C GLN A 131 -13.54 4.82 -5.23
N ILE A 132 -13.20 4.57 -6.50
CA ILE A 132 -11.97 5.03 -7.12
C ILE A 132 -12.34 6.14 -8.09
N LEU A 133 -11.93 7.37 -7.78
CA LEU A 133 -12.06 8.52 -8.67
C LEU A 133 -10.91 8.48 -9.68
N LEU A 134 -11.23 8.49 -10.96
CA LEU A 134 -10.28 8.56 -12.06
C LEU A 134 -10.14 10.02 -12.50
N ASN A 135 -8.92 10.54 -12.50
CA ASN A 135 -8.62 11.90 -13.00
C ASN A 135 -7.98 11.85 -14.41
N VAL A 136 -8.15 10.72 -15.09
CA VAL A 136 -7.77 10.51 -16.50
C VAL A 136 -9.01 10.10 -17.29
N ASP A 137 -9.03 10.40 -18.59
CA ASP A 137 -10.12 10.05 -19.47
C ASP A 137 -10.04 8.56 -19.86
N ALA A 138 -10.45 7.70 -18.92
CA ALA A 138 -10.52 6.27 -19.15
C ALA A 138 -11.82 5.90 -19.87
N LYS A 139 -11.73 5.22 -21.00
CA LYS A 139 -12.88 4.81 -21.83
C LYS A 139 -13.46 3.48 -21.37
N LYS A 140 -12.62 2.57 -20.92
CA LYS A 140 -13.01 1.25 -20.43
C LYS A 140 -12.15 0.84 -19.24
N ALA A 141 -12.74 0.03 -18.38
CA ALA A 141 -12.06 -0.56 -17.25
C ALA A 141 -12.35 -2.07 -17.17
N TRP A 142 -11.37 -2.85 -16.74
CA TRP A 142 -11.52 -4.28 -16.50
C TRP A 142 -10.90 -4.67 -15.17
N LEU A 143 -11.56 -5.58 -14.47
CA LEU A 143 -10.93 -6.40 -13.46
C LEU A 143 -10.04 -7.42 -14.15
N CYS A 144 -8.83 -7.61 -13.63
CA CYS A 144 -7.82 -8.48 -14.22
C CYS A 144 -7.24 -9.42 -13.17
N ASP A 145 -6.63 -10.51 -13.63
CA ASP A 145 -5.75 -11.32 -12.81
C ASP A 145 -4.42 -10.59 -12.50
N MET A 146 -3.55 -11.22 -11.72
CA MET A 146 -2.24 -10.66 -11.37
C MET A 146 -1.28 -10.53 -12.56
N LEU A 147 -1.57 -11.22 -13.68
CA LEU A 147 -0.82 -11.18 -14.94
C LEU A 147 -1.41 -10.17 -15.94
N GLU A 148 -2.39 -9.36 -15.50
CA GLU A 148 -3.05 -8.30 -16.27
C GLU A 148 -3.98 -8.80 -17.38
N ASN A 149 -4.35 -10.09 -17.37
CA ASN A 149 -5.35 -10.62 -18.29
C ASN A 149 -6.73 -10.12 -17.89
N LYS A 150 -7.49 -9.61 -18.87
CA LYS A 150 -8.84 -9.07 -18.65
C LYS A 150 -9.80 -10.21 -18.33
N GLU A 151 -10.53 -10.10 -17.20
CA GLU A 151 -11.51 -11.07 -16.74
C GLU A 151 -12.93 -10.54 -16.85
N GLN A 152 -13.18 -9.34 -16.31
CA GLN A 152 -14.52 -8.76 -16.24
C GLN A 152 -14.47 -7.26 -16.54
N GLU A 153 -15.34 -6.78 -17.43
CA GLU A 153 -15.52 -5.36 -17.67
C GLU A 153 -16.22 -4.68 -16.49
N ILE A 154 -15.70 -3.52 -16.09
CA ILE A 154 -16.21 -2.70 -14.99
C ILE A 154 -16.80 -1.42 -15.58
N VAL A 155 -17.98 -1.04 -15.11
CA VAL A 155 -18.63 0.20 -15.56
C VAL A 155 -17.95 1.40 -14.91
N ILE A 156 -17.53 2.35 -15.76
CA ILE A 156 -17.10 3.67 -15.32
C ILE A 156 -18.34 4.57 -15.28
N LYS A 157 -18.65 5.14 -14.13
CA LYS A 157 -19.77 6.06 -13.98
C LYS A 157 -19.27 7.40 -13.44
N ASP A 158 -19.48 8.47 -14.19
CA ASP A 158 -19.07 9.83 -13.82
C ASP A 158 -17.59 9.92 -13.40
N GLY A 159 -16.70 9.23 -14.13
CA GLY A 159 -15.28 9.17 -13.82
C GLY A 159 -14.92 8.34 -12.56
N MET A 160 -15.84 7.52 -12.08
CA MET A 160 -15.63 6.68 -10.88
C MET A 160 -15.83 5.21 -11.20
N LEU A 161 -15.05 4.38 -10.48
CA LEU A 161 -15.28 2.95 -10.36
C LEU A 161 -15.79 2.65 -8.95
N GLU A 162 -16.78 1.79 -8.85
CA GLU A 162 -17.22 1.20 -7.57
C GLU A 162 -16.87 -0.28 -7.56
N LEU A 163 -16.08 -0.70 -6.56
CA LEU A 163 -15.58 -2.07 -6.40
C LEU A 163 -15.88 -2.59 -5.00
N GLU A 164 -16.18 -3.87 -4.94
CA GLU A 164 -16.33 -4.58 -3.67
C GLU A 164 -15.02 -5.31 -3.33
N PHE A 165 -14.57 -5.16 -2.10
CA PHE A 165 -13.38 -5.83 -1.57
C PHE A 165 -13.76 -6.76 -0.43
N GLY A 166 -13.24 -7.98 -0.47
CA GLY A 166 -13.14 -8.83 0.70
C GLY A 166 -11.99 -8.39 1.60
N ALA A 167 -11.96 -8.92 2.84
CA ALA A 167 -10.86 -8.64 3.77
C ALA A 167 -9.51 -9.05 3.18
N PHE A 168 -8.56 -8.12 3.16
CA PHE A 168 -7.21 -8.29 2.59
C PHE A 168 -7.18 -8.68 1.09
N GLN A 169 -8.26 -8.48 0.37
CA GLN A 169 -8.32 -8.78 -1.05
C GLN A 169 -7.46 -7.81 -1.85
N ILE A 170 -6.72 -8.36 -2.82
CA ILE A 170 -6.00 -7.60 -3.84
C ILE A 170 -6.83 -7.61 -5.13
N GLN A 171 -6.95 -6.47 -5.79
CA GLN A 171 -7.56 -6.37 -7.11
C GLN A 171 -6.64 -5.62 -8.07
N THR A 172 -6.58 -6.10 -9.30
CA THR A 172 -5.88 -5.48 -10.41
C THR A 172 -6.90 -4.92 -11.39
N ILE A 173 -6.81 -3.63 -11.70
CA ILE A 173 -7.69 -2.94 -12.64
C ILE A 173 -6.86 -2.50 -13.83
N ARG A 174 -7.38 -2.73 -15.03
CA ARG A 174 -6.81 -2.22 -16.26
C ARG A 174 -7.71 -1.16 -16.84
N LEU A 175 -7.16 0.01 -17.13
CA LEU A 175 -7.83 1.15 -17.73
C LEU A 175 -7.35 1.34 -19.16
N SER A 176 -8.27 1.41 -20.11
CA SER A 176 -7.96 1.89 -21.45
C SER A 176 -8.12 3.41 -21.47
N ILE A 177 -7.03 4.09 -21.76
CA ILE A 177 -6.99 5.54 -21.94
C ILE A 177 -6.78 5.83 -23.43
N GLU A 178 -7.45 6.86 -23.97
CA GLU A 178 -7.08 7.35 -25.29
C GLU A 178 -5.69 7.97 -25.22
N GLU A 179 -4.83 7.61 -26.18
CA GLU A 179 -3.62 8.37 -26.41
C GLU A 179 -4.02 9.82 -26.68
N ALA A 180 -3.47 10.77 -25.91
CA ALA A 180 -3.54 12.16 -26.31
C ALA A 180 -2.90 12.22 -27.69
N MET A 181 -3.69 12.52 -28.72
CA MET A 181 -3.15 12.71 -30.07
C MET A 181 -2.06 13.77 -29.97
N ALA A 182 -0.83 13.33 -30.26
CA ALA A 182 0.36 14.15 -30.26
C ALA A 182 0.34 15.21 -31.38
#